data_e8e6ceaf68a6a83db75137cd4858d4bf
#
_entry.id   e8e6ceaf68a6a83db75137cd4858d4bf
#
_cell.length_a   1.000
_cell.length_b   1.000
_cell.length_c   1.000
_cell.angle_alpha   90.00
_cell.angle_beta   90.00
_cell.angle_gamma   90.00
#
_symmetry.space_group_name_H-M   'P 1'
#
loop_
_entity.id
_entity.type
_entity.pdbx_description
1 polymer ?
#
loop_
_entity_poly.entity_id
_entity_poly.type
_entity_poly.pdbx_seq_one_letter_code
_entity_poly.pdbx_strand_id
1 'polypeptide(L)'
;MVISPKLQFRINLFLTTIVLVAITVISLYSLGYLDELQLILAKDNYIFYWMILIGFLAEMVAGSMGMGYGVICTTTLLFVGIPPHAVSASIHSAESFTTAAGSISHVKLKNVSKNLVKKLAIPAVFGAVIGAVLLTYLGEYYSKITKTIISFYTFYLGV
;
A
#
# COMPACT_ATOMS: atom_id res chain seq x y z
N MET A 1 -24.87 -30.04 17.72
CA MET A 1 -25.01 -28.90 16.80
C MET A 1 -23.87 -28.98 15.80
N VAL A 2 -24.11 -29.42 14.57
CA VAL A 2 -23.05 -29.62 13.56
C VAL A 2 -22.81 -28.29 12.88
N ILE A 3 -21.61 -27.74 13.07
CA ILE A 3 -21.21 -26.49 12.43
C ILE A 3 -21.12 -26.71 10.91
N SER A 4 -21.70 -25.82 10.11
CA SER A 4 -21.67 -25.97 8.65
C SER A 4 -20.22 -25.94 8.13
N PRO A 5 -19.87 -26.73 7.10
CA PRO A 5 -18.50 -26.79 6.56
C PRO A 5 -17.94 -25.41 6.13
N LYS A 6 -18.82 -24.52 5.65
CA LYS A 6 -18.45 -23.15 5.27
C LYS A 6 -18.07 -22.29 6.49
N LEU A 7 -18.77 -22.46 7.61
CA LEU A 7 -18.47 -21.74 8.84
C LEU A 7 -17.17 -22.26 9.48
N GLN A 8 -16.97 -23.58 9.47
CA GLN A 8 -15.74 -24.22 9.92
C GLN A 8 -14.52 -23.69 9.14
N PHE A 9 -14.63 -23.61 7.81
CA PHE A 9 -13.57 -23.06 6.96
C PHE A 9 -13.23 -21.59 7.31
N ARG A 10 -14.27 -20.77 7.53
CA ARG A 10 -14.06 -19.36 7.92
C ARG A 10 -13.40 -19.22 9.29
N ILE A 11 -13.81 -20.04 10.26
CA ILE A 11 -13.19 -20.06 11.59
C ILE A 11 -11.73 -20.51 11.49
N ASN A 12 -11.45 -21.57 10.75
CA ASN A 12 -10.08 -22.05 10.58
C ASN A 12 -9.20 -21.00 9.87
N LEU A 13 -9.71 -20.33 8.84
CA LEU A 13 -9.00 -19.28 8.14
C LEU A 13 -8.69 -18.10 9.09
N PHE A 14 -9.65 -17.69 9.92
CA PHE A 14 -9.46 -16.64 10.92
C PHE A 14 -8.42 -17.03 11.98
N LEU A 15 -8.50 -18.26 12.50
CA LEU A 15 -7.53 -18.76 13.47
C LEU A 15 -6.12 -18.89 12.89
N THR A 16 -5.98 -19.38 11.64
CA THR A 16 -4.66 -19.46 11.00
C THR A 16 -4.08 -18.08 10.75
N THR A 17 -4.89 -17.08 10.40
CA THR A 17 -4.42 -15.69 10.24
C THR A 17 -3.92 -15.13 11.57
N ILE A 18 -4.66 -15.34 12.68
CA ILE A 18 -4.24 -14.90 14.01
C ILE A 18 -2.92 -15.56 14.41
N VAL A 19 -2.80 -16.87 14.20
CA VAL A 19 -1.57 -17.61 14.52
C VAL A 19 -0.38 -17.10 13.72
N LEU A 20 -0.54 -16.85 12.41
CA LEU A 20 0.51 -16.27 11.57
C LEU A 20 0.93 -14.88 12.05
N VAL A 21 -0.03 -14.02 12.37
CA VAL A 21 0.27 -12.69 12.93
C VAL A 21 0.99 -12.80 14.27
N ALA A 22 0.56 -13.70 15.15
CA ALA A 22 1.24 -13.92 16.43
C ALA A 22 2.68 -14.41 16.24
N ILE A 23 2.91 -15.36 15.34
CA ILE A 23 4.26 -15.87 15.03
C ILE A 23 5.14 -14.73 14.46
N THR A 24 4.63 -13.89 13.56
CA THR A 24 5.41 -12.76 13.01
C THR A 24 5.75 -11.74 14.09
N VAL A 25 4.81 -11.40 14.97
CA VAL A 25 5.06 -10.47 16.09
C VAL A 25 6.08 -11.03 17.07
N ILE A 26 5.96 -12.33 17.44
CA ILE A 26 6.92 -13.01 18.34
C ILE A 26 8.31 -13.06 17.69
N SER A 27 8.38 -13.34 16.40
CA SER A 27 9.64 -13.37 15.64
C SER A 27 10.31 -11.98 15.63
N LEU A 28 9.54 -10.92 15.36
CA LEU A 28 10.04 -9.54 15.39
C LEU A 28 10.52 -9.12 16.78
N TYR A 29 9.80 -9.57 17.82
CA TYR A 29 10.22 -9.35 19.22
C TYR A 29 11.53 -10.06 19.54
N SER A 30 11.65 -11.35 19.20
CA SER A 30 12.85 -12.15 19.48
C SER A 30 14.10 -11.68 18.72
N LEU A 31 13.93 -11.00 17.59
CA LEU A 31 15.01 -10.42 16.79
C LEU A 31 15.39 -8.98 17.20
N GLY A 32 14.72 -8.42 18.22
CA GLY A 32 15.00 -7.06 18.71
C GLY A 32 14.51 -5.92 17.81
N TYR A 33 13.81 -6.23 16.71
CA TYR A 33 13.28 -5.20 15.81
C TYR A 33 12.23 -4.29 16.46
N LEU A 34 11.53 -4.75 17.50
CA LEU A 34 10.54 -3.94 18.22
C LEU A 34 11.18 -2.83 19.04
N ASP A 35 12.37 -3.06 19.60
CA ASP A 35 13.11 -2.04 20.35
C ASP A 35 13.62 -0.96 19.40
N GLU A 36 14.14 -1.36 18.24
CA GLU A 36 14.55 -0.44 17.19
C GLU A 36 13.34 0.36 16.64
N LEU A 37 12.22 -0.31 16.43
CA LEU A 37 10.98 0.34 16.01
C LEU A 37 10.48 1.34 17.04
N GLN A 38 10.53 1.02 18.34
CA GLN A 38 10.15 1.94 19.40
C GLN A 38 11.04 3.18 19.45
N LEU A 39 12.35 3.00 19.24
CA LEU A 39 13.30 4.12 19.16
C LEU A 39 13.00 5.05 17.97
N ILE A 40 12.68 4.46 16.81
CA ILE A 40 12.29 5.21 15.61
C ILE A 40 10.98 5.98 15.86
N LEU A 41 9.97 5.32 16.42
CA LEU A 41 8.67 5.92 16.74
C LEU A 41 8.76 7.04 17.77
N ALA A 42 9.61 6.87 18.78
CA ALA A 42 9.85 7.90 19.81
C ALA A 42 10.58 9.13 19.24
N LYS A 43 11.43 8.94 18.23
CA LYS A 43 12.15 10.01 17.56
C LYS A 43 11.27 10.82 16.60
N ASP A 44 10.24 10.23 16.04
CA ASP A 44 9.41 10.81 14.97
C ASP A 44 8.25 11.70 15.46
N ASN A 45 8.25 12.16 16.74
CA ASN A 45 7.25 13.14 17.26
C ASN A 45 5.79 12.84 16.82
N TYR A 46 5.34 11.60 16.95
CA TYR A 46 3.98 11.16 16.57
C TYR A 46 3.65 11.21 15.06
N ILE A 47 4.58 11.54 14.18
CA ILE A 47 4.35 11.59 12.72
C ILE A 47 3.85 10.24 12.21
N PHE A 48 4.39 9.13 12.72
CA PHE A 48 3.96 7.79 12.38
C PHE A 48 2.47 7.54 12.65
N TYR A 49 1.95 7.99 13.78
CA TYR A 49 0.53 7.82 14.12
C TYR A 49 -0.37 8.64 13.19
N TRP A 50 0.07 9.85 12.83
CA TRP A 50 -0.61 10.67 11.82
C TRP A 50 -0.61 9.99 10.45
N MET A 51 0.49 9.37 10.06
CA MET A 51 0.56 8.61 8.79
C MET A 51 -0.40 7.43 8.77
N ILE A 52 -0.55 6.69 9.87
CA ILE A 52 -1.54 5.61 9.99
C ILE A 52 -2.95 6.16 9.80
N LEU A 53 -3.30 7.24 10.49
CA LEU A 53 -4.62 7.86 10.38
C LEU A 53 -4.91 8.34 8.95
N ILE A 54 -3.96 9.02 8.33
CA ILE A 54 -4.09 9.51 6.95
C ILE A 54 -4.22 8.35 5.97
N GLY A 55 -3.39 7.31 6.11
CA GLY A 55 -3.47 6.11 5.28
C GLY A 55 -4.82 5.41 5.41
N PHE A 56 -5.36 5.31 6.63
CA PHE A 56 -6.69 4.76 6.87
C PHE A 56 -7.79 5.57 6.19
N LEU A 57 -7.77 6.89 6.35
CA LEU A 57 -8.75 7.78 5.70
C LEU A 57 -8.63 7.74 4.18
N ALA A 58 -7.40 7.70 3.64
CA ALA A 58 -7.15 7.57 2.22
C ALA A 58 -7.72 6.25 1.66
N GLU A 59 -7.58 5.13 2.39
CA GLU A 59 -8.13 3.84 1.99
C GLU A 59 -9.65 3.81 2.05
N MET A 60 -10.27 4.49 3.01
CA MET A 60 -11.73 4.67 3.06
C MET A 60 -12.25 5.43 1.82
N VAL A 61 -11.56 6.50 1.42
CA VAL A 61 -11.92 7.26 0.21
C VAL A 61 -11.72 6.39 -1.03
N ALA A 62 -10.59 5.70 -1.15
CA ALA A 62 -10.29 4.83 -2.27
C ALA A 62 -11.30 3.66 -2.39
N GLY A 63 -11.66 3.06 -1.26
CA GLY A 63 -12.66 1.99 -1.21
C GLY A 63 -14.06 2.43 -1.61
N SER A 64 -14.44 3.70 -1.34
CA SER A 64 -15.75 4.24 -1.69
C SER A 64 -15.83 4.75 -3.13
N MET A 65 -14.76 5.39 -3.62
CA MET A 65 -14.71 6.04 -4.94
C MET A 65 -13.97 5.20 -6.01
N GLY A 66 -13.26 4.15 -5.59
CA GLY A 66 -12.44 3.32 -6.48
C GLY A 66 -11.12 3.97 -6.92
N MET A 67 -10.78 5.13 -6.37
CA MET A 67 -9.54 5.87 -6.66
C MET A 67 -9.21 6.84 -5.52
N GLY A 68 -7.98 7.37 -5.52
CA GLY A 68 -7.58 8.47 -4.63
C GLY A 68 -6.55 8.11 -3.58
N TYR A 69 -6.37 6.84 -3.20
CA TYR A 69 -5.37 6.43 -2.22
C TYR A 69 -3.97 6.95 -2.55
N GLY A 70 -3.50 6.65 -3.76
CA GLY A 70 -2.18 7.07 -4.21
C GLY A 70 -2.00 8.59 -4.21
N VAL A 71 -3.03 9.36 -4.64
CA VAL A 71 -2.97 10.83 -4.68
C VAL A 71 -2.89 11.41 -3.28
N ILE A 72 -3.76 10.98 -2.37
CA ILE A 72 -3.80 11.49 -0.98
C ILE A 72 -2.50 11.15 -0.26
N CYS A 73 -2.07 9.88 -0.32
CA CYS A 73 -0.85 9.44 0.34
C CYS A 73 0.39 10.10 -0.26
N THR A 74 0.50 10.19 -1.59
CA THR A 74 1.63 10.85 -2.25
C THR A 74 1.74 12.30 -1.82
N THR A 75 0.65 13.06 -1.89
CA THR A 75 0.63 14.47 -1.53
C THR A 75 1.05 14.67 -0.07
N THR A 76 0.48 13.89 0.84
CA THR A 76 0.77 13.99 2.28
C THR A 76 2.21 13.62 2.60
N LEU A 77 2.71 12.50 2.07
CA LEU A 77 4.06 12.03 2.35
C LEU A 77 5.13 12.98 1.75
N LEU A 78 4.87 13.54 0.56
CA LEU A 78 5.74 14.56 -0.02
C LEU A 78 5.74 15.87 0.79
N PHE A 79 4.57 16.25 1.33
CA PHE A 79 4.45 17.43 2.19
C PHE A 79 5.26 17.29 3.49
N VAL A 80 5.25 16.09 4.09
CA VAL A 80 6.07 15.75 5.27
C VAL A 80 7.57 15.72 4.93
N GLY A 81 7.93 15.73 3.66
CA GLY A 81 9.34 15.82 3.22
C GLY A 81 9.96 14.49 2.79
N ILE A 82 9.19 13.40 2.75
CA ILE A 82 9.69 12.10 2.34
C ILE A 82 10.11 12.13 0.85
N PRO A 83 11.24 11.52 0.48
CA PRO A 83 11.70 11.50 -0.90
C PRO A 83 10.71 10.78 -1.84
N PRO A 84 10.53 11.24 -3.09
CA PRO A 84 9.54 10.67 -4.02
C PRO A 84 9.66 9.16 -4.26
N HIS A 85 10.87 8.63 -4.35
CA HIS A 85 11.09 7.19 -4.54
C HIS A 85 10.63 6.37 -3.33
N ALA A 86 10.88 6.86 -2.10
CA ALA A 86 10.42 6.21 -0.87
C ALA A 86 8.89 6.27 -0.75
N VAL A 87 8.28 7.43 -1.09
CA VAL A 87 6.82 7.58 -1.15
C VAL A 87 6.21 6.57 -2.10
N SER A 88 6.72 6.48 -3.34
CA SER A 88 6.23 5.54 -4.34
C SER A 88 6.37 4.08 -3.87
N ALA A 89 7.53 3.71 -3.33
CA ALA A 89 7.76 2.35 -2.82
C ALA A 89 6.79 1.98 -1.69
N SER A 90 6.55 2.88 -0.73
CA SER A 90 5.64 2.65 0.39
C SER A 90 4.20 2.48 -0.07
N ILE A 91 3.72 3.35 -0.97
CA ILE A 91 2.35 3.32 -1.48
C ILE A 91 2.12 2.03 -2.28
N HIS A 92 2.97 1.70 -3.23
CA HIS A 92 2.80 0.50 -4.05
C HIS A 92 2.98 -0.80 -3.26
N SER A 93 3.79 -0.80 -2.21
CA SER A 93 3.86 -1.93 -1.28
C SER A 93 2.52 -2.15 -0.56
N ALA A 94 1.91 -1.10 0.00
CA ALA A 94 0.61 -1.18 0.65
C ALA A 94 -0.50 -1.59 -0.33
N GLU A 95 -0.57 -0.95 -1.50
CA GLU A 95 -1.55 -1.27 -2.54
C GLU A 95 -1.44 -2.71 -3.06
N SER A 96 -0.24 -3.30 -3.06
CA SER A 96 -0.04 -4.69 -3.48
C SER A 96 -0.83 -5.67 -2.62
N PHE A 97 -0.93 -5.43 -1.31
CA PHE A 97 -1.72 -6.26 -0.39
C PHE A 97 -3.22 -6.03 -0.55
N THR A 98 -3.66 -4.79 -0.61
CA THR A 98 -5.10 -4.44 -0.72
C THR A 98 -5.67 -4.87 -2.07
N THR A 99 -4.95 -4.63 -3.16
CA THR A 99 -5.36 -5.05 -4.51
C THR A 99 -5.31 -6.56 -4.69
N ALA A 100 -4.38 -7.29 -4.05
CA ALA A 100 -4.38 -8.74 -4.05
C ALA A 100 -5.65 -9.29 -3.40
N ALA A 101 -6.04 -8.77 -2.23
CA ALA A 101 -7.29 -9.16 -1.55
C ALA A 101 -8.53 -8.84 -2.38
N GLY A 102 -8.59 -7.65 -2.99
CA GLY A 102 -9.65 -7.23 -3.90
C GLY A 102 -9.75 -8.12 -5.14
N SER A 103 -8.61 -8.46 -5.75
CA SER A 103 -8.54 -9.33 -6.93
C SER A 103 -9.12 -10.72 -6.67
N ILE A 104 -8.81 -11.31 -5.51
CA ILE A 104 -9.38 -12.61 -5.12
C ILE A 104 -10.91 -12.53 -5.04
N SER A 105 -11.44 -11.45 -4.46
CA SER A 105 -12.88 -11.21 -4.36
C SER A 105 -13.55 -11.08 -5.72
N HIS A 106 -12.98 -10.27 -6.63
CA HIS A 106 -13.50 -10.08 -7.98
C HIS A 106 -13.44 -11.34 -8.84
N VAL A 107 -12.39 -12.17 -8.70
CA VAL A 107 -12.31 -13.48 -9.37
C VAL A 107 -13.42 -14.42 -8.87
N LYS A 108 -13.66 -14.47 -7.55
CA LYS A 108 -14.75 -15.27 -6.96
C LYS A 108 -16.13 -14.83 -7.43
N LEU A 109 -16.33 -13.53 -7.60
CA LEU A 109 -17.58 -12.93 -8.09
C LEU A 109 -17.74 -13.02 -9.63
N LYS A 110 -16.75 -13.60 -10.33
CA LYS A 110 -16.71 -13.70 -11.81
C LYS A 110 -16.77 -12.36 -12.54
N ASN A 111 -16.33 -11.27 -11.90
CA ASN A 111 -16.31 -9.92 -12.45
C ASN A 111 -15.04 -9.61 -13.26
N VAL A 112 -14.21 -10.62 -13.55
CA VAL A 112 -12.92 -10.45 -14.20
C VAL A 112 -12.97 -10.89 -15.65
N SER A 113 -12.72 -9.97 -16.59
CA SER A 113 -12.49 -10.28 -17.99
C SER A 113 -11.03 -10.68 -18.22
N LYS A 114 -10.75 -11.97 -18.42
CA LYS A 114 -9.39 -12.49 -18.65
C LYS A 114 -8.68 -11.86 -19.84
N ASN A 115 -9.41 -11.55 -20.91
CA ASN A 115 -8.86 -10.91 -22.10
C ASN A 115 -8.42 -9.48 -21.81
N LEU A 116 -9.22 -8.72 -21.07
CA LEU A 116 -8.90 -7.34 -20.70
C LEU A 116 -7.67 -7.32 -19.78
N VAL A 117 -7.65 -8.21 -18.77
CA VAL A 117 -6.50 -8.32 -17.85
C VAL A 117 -5.21 -8.60 -18.62
N LYS A 118 -5.19 -9.57 -19.53
CA LYS A 118 -3.99 -9.88 -20.32
C LYS A 118 -3.51 -8.71 -21.19
N LYS A 119 -4.44 -8.00 -21.83
CA LYS A 119 -4.11 -6.85 -22.70
C LYS A 119 -3.56 -5.66 -21.91
N LEU A 120 -4.03 -5.44 -20.68
CA LEU A 120 -3.60 -4.32 -19.85
C LEU A 120 -2.39 -4.66 -18.98
N ALA A 121 -2.28 -5.89 -18.47
CA ALA A 121 -1.22 -6.27 -17.56
C ALA A 121 0.19 -6.18 -18.19
N ILE A 122 0.33 -6.62 -19.44
CA ILE A 122 1.64 -6.59 -20.11
C ILE A 122 2.21 -5.17 -20.22
N PRO A 123 1.54 -4.19 -20.86
CA PRO A 123 2.06 -2.83 -20.94
C PRO A 123 2.16 -2.16 -19.56
N ALA A 124 1.24 -2.48 -18.63
CA ALA A 124 1.28 -1.93 -17.27
C ALA A 124 2.53 -2.38 -16.50
N VAL A 125 2.92 -3.67 -16.58
CA VAL A 125 4.14 -4.17 -15.93
C VAL A 125 5.39 -3.50 -16.51
N PHE A 126 5.50 -3.39 -17.84
CA PHE A 126 6.62 -2.68 -18.46
C PHE A 126 6.68 -1.21 -18.04
N GLY A 127 5.52 -0.51 -18.06
CA GLY A 127 5.43 0.87 -17.62
C GLY A 127 5.81 1.05 -16.15
N ALA A 128 5.37 0.15 -15.27
CA ALA A 128 5.68 0.18 -13.85
C ALA A 128 7.19 -0.01 -13.59
N VAL A 129 7.84 -0.96 -14.25
CA VAL A 129 9.30 -1.18 -14.11
C VAL A 129 10.08 0.03 -14.58
N ILE A 130 9.78 0.55 -15.77
CA ILE A 130 10.46 1.74 -16.31
C ILE A 130 10.21 2.95 -15.40
N GLY A 131 8.97 3.16 -14.96
CA GLY A 131 8.60 4.25 -14.07
C GLY A 131 9.30 4.16 -12.71
N ALA A 132 9.40 2.97 -12.12
CA ALA A 132 10.10 2.75 -10.86
C ALA A 132 11.61 3.09 -10.98
N VAL A 133 12.27 2.61 -12.03
CA VAL A 133 13.70 2.91 -12.27
C VAL A 133 13.91 4.40 -12.46
N LEU A 134 13.10 5.05 -13.30
CA LEU A 134 13.20 6.49 -13.54
C LEU A 134 12.93 7.29 -12.24
N LEU A 135 11.90 6.93 -11.50
CA LEU A 135 11.56 7.63 -10.26
C LEU A 135 12.63 7.47 -9.17
N THR A 136 13.24 6.28 -9.07
CA THR A 136 14.35 6.05 -8.14
C THR A 136 15.52 6.95 -8.50
N TYR A 137 15.95 6.93 -9.76
CA TYR A 137 17.07 7.75 -10.22
C TYR A 137 16.80 9.25 -10.08
N LEU A 138 15.65 9.73 -10.58
CA LEU A 138 15.29 11.15 -10.49
C LEU A 138 14.98 11.59 -9.06
N GLY A 139 14.38 10.72 -8.25
CA GLY A 139 14.05 11.00 -6.86
C GLY A 139 15.27 11.09 -5.97
N GLU A 140 16.33 10.34 -6.26
CA GLU A 140 17.58 10.37 -5.54
C GLU A 140 18.44 11.59 -5.92
N TYR A 141 18.67 11.79 -7.22
CA TYR A 141 19.58 12.83 -7.71
C TYR A 141 18.92 14.21 -7.89
N TYR A 142 17.61 14.26 -8.19
CA TYR A 142 16.87 15.48 -8.52
C TYR A 142 15.58 15.63 -7.71
N SER A 143 15.62 15.28 -6.42
CA SER A 143 14.44 15.22 -5.54
C SER A 143 13.56 16.48 -5.59
N LYS A 144 14.17 17.68 -5.58
CA LYS A 144 13.44 18.96 -5.60
C LYS A 144 12.62 19.14 -6.89
N ILE A 145 13.24 18.84 -8.04
CA ILE A 145 12.58 18.96 -9.37
C ILE A 145 11.48 17.91 -9.48
N THR A 146 11.78 16.67 -9.08
CA THR A 146 10.84 15.55 -9.11
C THR A 146 9.59 15.84 -8.26
N LYS A 147 9.76 16.37 -7.05
CA LYS A 147 8.64 16.79 -6.19
C LYS A 147 7.78 17.86 -6.87
N THR A 148 8.40 18.85 -7.49
CA THR A 148 7.67 19.91 -8.19
C THR A 148 6.85 19.36 -9.35
N ILE A 149 7.43 18.47 -10.17
CA ILE A 149 6.72 17.85 -11.31
C ILE A 149 5.54 16.99 -10.79
N ILE A 150 5.75 16.17 -9.77
CA ILE A 150 4.69 15.35 -9.19
C ILE A 150 3.57 16.24 -8.62
N SER A 151 3.91 17.35 -7.96
CA SER A 151 2.91 18.27 -7.40
C SER A 151 2.05 18.91 -8.48
N PHE A 152 2.65 19.35 -9.60
CA PHE A 152 1.90 19.87 -10.75
C PHE A 152 1.01 18.80 -11.38
N TYR A 153 1.53 17.59 -11.57
CA TYR A 153 0.74 16.47 -12.09
C TYR A 153 -0.46 16.13 -11.21
N THR A 154 -0.24 16.07 -9.90
CA THR A 154 -1.30 15.78 -8.92
C THR A 154 -2.35 16.89 -8.89
N PHE A 155 -1.91 18.15 -8.98
CA PHE A 155 -2.82 19.29 -9.07
C PHE A 155 -3.69 19.19 -10.33
N TYR A 156 -3.09 18.91 -11.48
CA TYR A 156 -3.81 18.76 -12.74
C TYR A 156 -4.83 17.62 -12.73
N LEU A 157 -4.52 16.51 -12.04
CA LEU A 157 -5.47 15.40 -11.89
C LEU A 157 -6.64 15.71 -10.94
N GLY A 158 -6.47 16.69 -10.04
CA GLY A 158 -7.49 17.05 -9.04
C GLY A 158 -8.46 18.15 -9.53
N VAL A 159 -8.21 18.74 -10.70
CA VAL A 159 -9.05 19.76 -11.34
C VAL A 159 -9.87 19.14 -12.45
#